data_0e86bdcdb9a20d15bf03beee892deb46
#
_entry.id   0e86bdcdb9a20d15bf03beee892deb46
#
_cell.length_a   1.000
_cell.length_b   1.000
_cell.length_c   1.000
_cell.angle_alpha   90.00
_cell.angle_beta   90.00
_cell.angle_gamma   90.00
#
_symmetry.space_group_name_H-M   'P 1'
#
loop_
_entity.id
_entity.type
_entity.pdbx_description
1 polymer ?
#
loop_
_entity_poly.entity_id
_entity_poly.type
_entity_poly.pdbx_seq_one_letter_code
_entity_poly.pdbx_strand_id
1 'polypeptide(L)'
;LQSGQAFTAINGYFLENLPGSPEQNYRTIPATRNGGRYPSYHRLDVGAVWHRKKFDLTFQVINLYNRKNVFTYTYPLGNTFNGIDDDGDWKAAEHDKNNNGRPDKGEPNVDEADEGRIQRNPVSLFPMIPTIGINWNF
;
A
#
# COMPACT_ATOMS: atom_id res chain seq x y z
N LEU A 1 19.27 12.99 0.78
CA LEU A 1 17.93 13.31 0.31
C LEU A 1 17.85 12.96 -1.17
N GLN A 2 17.01 12.00 -1.52
CA GLN A 2 16.79 11.61 -2.92
C GLN A 2 15.40 12.11 -3.33
N SER A 3 15.33 12.82 -4.46
CA SER A 3 14.03 13.19 -5.04
C SER A 3 13.25 11.93 -5.45
N GLY A 4 11.93 11.97 -5.32
CA GLY A 4 11.08 10.82 -5.66
C GLY A 4 11.26 10.39 -7.12
N GLN A 5 11.43 9.10 -7.35
CA GLN A 5 11.45 8.51 -8.69
C GLN A 5 10.13 8.71 -9.40
N ALA A 6 10.18 8.90 -10.72
CA ALA A 6 9.00 8.91 -11.53
C ALA A 6 8.43 7.50 -11.70
N PHE A 7 7.11 7.38 -11.74
CA PHE A 7 6.41 6.13 -12.02
C PHE A 7 5.19 6.36 -12.89
N THR A 8 4.74 5.31 -13.55
CA THR A 8 3.49 5.32 -14.30
C THR A 8 2.40 4.71 -13.42
N ALA A 9 1.41 5.52 -13.06
CA ALA A 9 0.27 5.06 -12.29
C ALA A 9 -0.65 4.17 -13.13
N ILE A 10 -1.51 3.40 -12.49
CA ILE A 10 -2.61 2.70 -13.13
C ILE A 10 -3.84 3.61 -13.05
N ASN A 11 -4.51 3.81 -14.18
CA ASN A 11 -5.65 4.71 -14.31
C ASN A 11 -6.99 3.97 -14.38
N GLY A 12 -6.95 2.67 -14.58
CA GLY A 12 -8.12 1.83 -14.67
C GLY A 12 -7.80 0.37 -14.89
N TYR A 13 -8.86 -0.42 -14.89
CA TYR A 13 -8.84 -1.81 -15.29
C TYR A 13 -9.92 -2.03 -16.35
N PHE A 14 -9.72 -2.98 -17.22
CA PHE A 14 -10.76 -3.47 -18.10
C PHE A 14 -10.79 -5.00 -18.06
N LEU A 15 -11.95 -5.57 -18.28
CA LEU A 15 -12.14 -6.99 -18.35
C LEU A 15 -11.86 -7.46 -19.79
N GLU A 16 -10.87 -8.32 -19.95
CA GLU A 16 -10.58 -8.98 -21.21
C GLU A 16 -11.30 -10.34 -21.25
N ASN A 17 -12.41 -10.37 -21.98
CA ASN A 17 -13.13 -11.62 -22.23
C ASN A 17 -12.54 -12.31 -23.46
N LEU A 18 -11.69 -13.32 -23.24
CA LEU A 18 -11.20 -14.18 -24.32
C LEU A 18 -12.27 -15.23 -24.67
N PRO A 19 -12.65 -15.37 -25.94
CA PRO A 19 -13.59 -16.41 -26.36
C PRO A 19 -13.12 -17.79 -25.93
N GLY A 20 -13.92 -18.51 -25.13
CA GLY A 20 -13.62 -19.87 -24.66
C GLY A 20 -12.83 -19.94 -23.35
N SER A 21 -12.47 -18.82 -22.71
CA SER A 21 -11.90 -18.82 -21.37
C SER A 21 -12.99 -18.60 -20.32
N PRO A 22 -13.12 -19.47 -19.32
CA PRO A 22 -14.02 -19.24 -18.19
C PRO A 22 -13.46 -18.23 -17.17
N GLU A 23 -12.20 -17.83 -17.31
CA GLU A 23 -11.53 -16.92 -16.39
C GLU A 23 -11.70 -15.47 -16.81
N GLN A 24 -12.06 -14.63 -15.84
CA GLN A 24 -12.10 -13.19 -16.02
C GLN A 24 -10.66 -12.65 -15.90
N ASN A 25 -10.12 -12.19 -17.01
CA ASN A 25 -8.78 -11.59 -17.04
C ASN A 25 -8.87 -10.06 -16.98
N TYR A 26 -8.42 -9.49 -15.87
CA TYR A 26 -8.32 -8.03 -15.73
C TYR A 26 -7.00 -7.53 -16.29
N ARG A 27 -7.09 -6.51 -17.13
CA ARG A 27 -5.93 -5.79 -17.67
C ARG A 27 -5.88 -4.38 -17.14
N THR A 28 -4.68 -3.89 -16.87
CA THR A 28 -4.47 -2.54 -16.37
C THR A 28 -4.43 -1.52 -17.49
N ILE A 29 -5.03 -0.36 -17.26
CA ILE A 29 -4.92 0.81 -18.13
C ILE A 29 -3.88 1.73 -17.49
N PRO A 30 -2.69 1.91 -18.10
CA PRO A 30 -1.69 2.81 -17.56
C PRO A 30 -2.12 4.28 -17.74
N ALA A 31 -1.79 5.10 -16.75
CA ALA A 31 -1.88 6.55 -16.85
C ALA A 31 -0.75 7.11 -17.72
N THR A 32 -0.58 8.41 -17.73
CA THR A 32 0.53 9.08 -18.42
C THR A 32 1.88 8.48 -17.96
N ARG A 33 2.71 8.10 -18.93
CA ARG A 33 4.04 7.53 -18.67
C ARG A 33 4.86 8.49 -17.80
N ASN A 34 5.37 7.98 -16.67
CA ASN A 34 6.17 8.75 -15.70
C ASN A 34 5.44 10.00 -15.16
N GLY A 35 4.10 10.02 -15.21
CA GLY A 35 3.29 11.15 -14.73
C GLY A 35 3.20 11.28 -13.21
N GLY A 36 3.46 10.19 -12.48
CA GLY A 36 3.50 10.17 -11.03
C GLY A 36 4.94 10.31 -10.48
N ARG A 37 5.05 10.75 -9.22
CA ARG A 37 6.31 10.74 -8.50
C ARG A 37 6.12 10.13 -7.12
N TYR A 38 7.05 9.26 -6.73
CA TYR A 38 7.12 8.78 -5.35
C TYR A 38 7.47 9.93 -4.40
N PRO A 39 7.05 9.87 -3.14
CA PRO A 39 7.55 10.77 -2.11
C PRO A 39 9.08 10.71 -2.01
N SER A 40 9.70 11.80 -1.58
CA SER A 40 11.14 11.81 -1.37
C SER A 40 11.55 10.77 -0.33
N TYR A 41 12.56 9.98 -0.66
CA TYR A 41 13.16 9.02 0.26
C TYR A 41 14.17 9.73 1.17
N HIS A 42 14.04 9.53 2.47
CA HIS A 42 15.09 9.88 3.42
C HIS A 42 15.03 9.01 4.67
N ARG A 43 16.19 8.72 5.23
CA ARG A 43 16.36 7.85 6.38
C ARG A 43 17.55 8.36 7.20
N LEU A 44 17.44 8.25 8.50
CA LEU A 44 18.54 8.50 9.44
C LEU A 44 18.84 7.20 10.17
N ASP A 45 20.08 6.75 10.05
CA ASP A 45 20.60 5.61 10.76
C ASP A 45 21.63 6.11 11.76
N VAL A 46 21.58 5.60 12.99
CA VAL A 46 22.50 5.98 14.07
C VAL A 46 23.10 4.71 14.64
N GLY A 47 24.41 4.73 14.87
CA GLY A 47 25.12 3.61 15.47
C GLY A 47 26.20 4.09 16.44
N ALA A 48 26.47 3.26 17.43
CA ALA A 48 27.56 3.44 18.39
C ALA A 48 28.24 2.11 18.67
N VAL A 49 29.56 2.16 18.80
CA VAL A 49 30.34 1.00 19.21
C VAL A 49 31.06 1.32 20.50
N TRP A 50 30.87 0.46 21.49
CA TRP A 50 31.54 0.60 22.79
C TRP A 50 32.60 -0.51 22.92
N HIS A 51 33.88 -0.09 22.87
CA HIS A 51 35.01 -0.99 22.96
C HIS A 51 35.41 -1.28 24.41
N ARG A 52 35.58 -2.54 24.71
CA ARG A 52 36.15 -3.03 25.97
C ARG A 52 37.27 -4.02 25.70
N LYS A 53 38.11 -4.28 26.70
CA LYS A 53 39.28 -5.19 26.54
C LYS A 53 38.93 -6.58 26.03
N LYS A 54 37.74 -7.10 26.38
CA LYS A 54 37.30 -8.46 26.03
C LYS A 54 36.14 -8.52 25.08
N PHE A 55 35.47 -7.43 24.82
CA PHE A 55 34.29 -7.41 23.91
C PHE A 55 34.03 -6.02 23.34
N ASP A 56 33.40 -5.98 22.19
CA ASP A 56 32.84 -4.80 21.58
C ASP A 56 31.31 -4.92 21.59
N LEU A 57 30.65 -3.88 22.06
CA LEU A 57 29.19 -3.79 22.05
C LEU A 57 28.78 -2.78 20.98
N THR A 58 28.00 -3.24 20.03
CA THR A 58 27.49 -2.40 18.94
C THR A 58 26.00 -2.14 19.14
N PHE A 59 25.61 -0.88 19.08
CA PHE A 59 24.22 -0.44 19.02
C PHE A 59 23.97 0.22 17.69
N GLN A 60 22.92 -0.15 17.00
CA GLN A 60 22.52 0.48 15.76
C GLN A 60 21.01 0.62 15.69
N VAL A 61 20.54 1.76 15.23
CA VAL A 61 19.12 1.98 14.92
C VAL A 61 19.03 2.45 13.46
N ILE A 62 18.37 1.63 12.65
CA ILE A 62 18.05 1.95 11.26
C ILE A 62 16.71 2.67 11.25
N ASN A 63 16.58 3.72 10.43
CA ASN A 63 15.38 4.53 10.30
C ASN A 63 14.89 5.10 11.65
N LEU A 64 15.76 5.81 12.35
CA LEU A 64 15.59 6.29 13.72
C LEU A 64 14.24 7.01 13.95
N TYR A 65 13.76 7.79 13.00
CA TYR A 65 12.48 8.48 13.12
C TYR A 65 11.30 7.76 12.47
N ASN A 66 11.47 6.45 12.19
CA ASN A 66 10.40 5.56 11.74
C ASN A 66 9.61 6.08 10.53
N ARG A 67 10.29 6.71 9.56
CA ARG A 67 9.63 7.22 8.38
C ARG A 67 9.14 6.09 7.49
N LYS A 68 7.89 6.18 7.09
CA LYS A 68 7.30 5.30 6.06
C LYS A 68 7.78 5.74 4.68
N ASN A 69 8.94 5.23 4.26
CA ASN A 69 9.48 5.47 2.92
C ASN A 69 8.76 4.58 1.91
N VAL A 70 7.97 5.17 1.03
CA VAL A 70 7.21 4.44 0.03
C VAL A 70 8.18 3.87 -1.02
N PHE A 71 8.15 2.55 -1.18
CA PHE A 71 8.93 1.82 -2.17
C PHE A 71 8.15 1.62 -3.47
N THR A 72 6.89 1.27 -3.35
CA THR A 72 5.98 1.07 -4.49
C THR A 72 4.54 1.31 -4.07
N TYR A 73 3.65 1.32 -5.05
CA TYR A 73 2.22 1.30 -4.83
C TYR A 73 1.65 -0.02 -5.33
N THR A 74 0.77 -0.61 -4.55
CA THR A 74 -0.10 -1.69 -5.01
C THR A 74 -1.46 -1.11 -5.38
N TYR A 75 -2.08 -1.74 -6.35
CA TYR A 75 -3.39 -1.37 -6.86
C TYR A 75 -4.27 -2.62 -6.72
N PRO A 76 -4.84 -2.89 -5.54
CA PRO A 76 -5.75 -4.01 -5.40
C PRO A 76 -6.96 -3.77 -6.29
N LEU A 77 -7.37 -4.81 -6.99
CA LEU A 77 -8.73 -4.88 -7.53
C LEU A 77 -9.63 -4.97 -6.30
N GLY A 78 -10.52 -4.01 -6.12
CA GLY A 78 -11.48 -4.03 -5.03
C GLY A 78 -12.22 -5.37 -5.01
N ASN A 79 -12.44 -5.91 -3.84
CA ASN A 79 -13.28 -7.09 -3.71
C ASN A 79 -14.73 -6.65 -3.82
N THR A 80 -15.25 -6.65 -5.04
CA THR A 80 -16.57 -6.16 -5.40
C THR A 80 -17.75 -6.85 -4.68
N PHE A 81 -17.49 -7.85 -3.84
CA PHE A 81 -18.53 -8.62 -3.14
C PHE A 81 -18.18 -8.87 -1.67
N ASN A 82 -17.54 -7.91 -1.02
CA ASN A 82 -17.10 -8.03 0.37
C ASN A 82 -18.16 -7.54 1.38
N GLY A 83 -19.23 -6.90 0.93
CA GLY A 83 -20.25 -6.29 1.77
C GLY A 83 -19.84 -4.95 2.38
N ILE A 84 -18.87 -4.28 1.77
CA ILE A 84 -18.36 -2.98 2.19
C ILE A 84 -18.55 -2.01 1.02
N ASP A 85 -19.05 -0.84 1.29
CA ASP A 85 -19.09 0.28 0.37
C ASP A 85 -17.67 0.86 0.23
N ASP A 86 -16.92 0.34 -0.77
CA ASP A 86 -15.50 0.65 -0.95
C ASP A 86 -15.26 2.01 -1.63
N ASP A 87 -16.25 2.54 -2.35
CA ASP A 87 -16.16 3.82 -3.07
C ASP A 87 -16.95 4.96 -2.43
N GLY A 88 -17.79 4.66 -1.47
CA GLY A 88 -18.54 5.63 -0.66
C GLY A 88 -19.71 6.26 -1.39
N ASP A 89 -20.34 5.56 -2.33
CA ASP A 89 -21.51 6.05 -3.07
C ASP A 89 -22.84 5.54 -2.51
N TRP A 90 -22.80 4.66 -1.50
CA TRP A 90 -24.00 4.24 -0.78
C TRP A 90 -24.64 5.39 0.00
N LYS A 91 -25.95 5.48 -0.06
CA LYS A 91 -26.74 6.51 0.62
C LYS A 91 -27.91 5.88 1.36
N ALA A 92 -27.97 6.10 2.66
CA ALA A 92 -29.03 5.55 3.51
C ALA A 92 -30.45 5.91 3.02
N ALA A 93 -30.66 7.10 2.48
CA ALA A 93 -31.97 7.54 2.01
C ALA A 93 -32.48 6.78 0.76
N GLU A 94 -31.58 6.20 -0.03
CA GLU A 94 -31.87 5.60 -1.35
C GLU A 94 -31.60 4.08 -1.36
N HIS A 95 -30.59 3.63 -0.62
CA HIS A 95 -30.03 2.28 -0.76
C HIS A 95 -30.27 1.38 0.47
N ASP A 96 -30.56 1.98 1.66
CA ASP A 96 -30.81 1.23 2.90
C ASP A 96 -32.17 0.52 2.86
N LYS A 97 -32.14 -0.74 2.47
CA LYS A 97 -33.35 -1.57 2.35
C LYS A 97 -33.92 -2.05 3.69
N ASN A 98 -33.08 -2.16 4.69
CA ASN A 98 -33.46 -2.67 6.00
C ASN A 98 -33.59 -1.61 7.07
N ASN A 99 -33.33 -0.33 6.74
CA ASN A 99 -33.44 0.85 7.60
C ASN A 99 -32.55 0.78 8.85
N ASN A 100 -31.36 0.21 8.73
CA ASN A 100 -30.40 0.15 9.85
C ASN A 100 -29.34 1.27 9.82
N GLY A 101 -29.31 2.09 8.78
CA GLY A 101 -28.42 3.24 8.61
C GLY A 101 -26.99 2.87 8.26
N ARG A 102 -26.74 1.65 7.75
CA ARG A 102 -25.42 1.14 7.39
C ARG A 102 -25.46 0.43 6.04
N PRO A 103 -24.40 0.51 5.24
CA PRO A 103 -24.29 -0.30 4.04
C PRO A 103 -24.16 -1.78 4.42
N ASP A 104 -25.02 -2.61 3.83
CA ASP A 104 -25.04 -4.05 4.06
C ASP A 104 -24.88 -4.81 2.73
N LYS A 105 -24.25 -5.96 2.81
CA LYS A 105 -24.05 -6.84 1.66
C LYS A 105 -25.37 -7.15 0.93
N GLY A 106 -25.39 -6.86 -0.36
CA GLY A 106 -26.56 -7.07 -1.23
C GLY A 106 -27.52 -5.88 -1.29
N GLU A 107 -27.20 -4.78 -0.64
CA GLU A 107 -27.84 -3.50 -0.91
C GLU A 107 -27.27 -2.85 -2.17
N PRO A 108 -28.06 -2.00 -2.86
CA PRO A 108 -27.54 -1.25 -4.00
C PRO A 108 -26.35 -0.38 -3.58
N ASN A 109 -25.38 -0.25 -4.45
CA ASN A 109 -24.19 0.57 -4.24
C ASN A 109 -23.34 0.15 -3.02
N VAL A 110 -23.26 -1.17 -2.75
CA VAL A 110 -22.39 -1.74 -1.72
C VAL A 110 -21.39 -2.74 -2.33
N ASP A 111 -21.86 -3.54 -3.29
CA ASP A 111 -21.10 -4.66 -3.85
C ASP A 111 -21.01 -4.60 -5.40
N GLU A 112 -21.16 -3.44 -6.02
CA GLU A 112 -20.90 -3.30 -7.45
C GLU A 112 -19.42 -3.13 -7.75
N ALA A 113 -19.07 -3.27 -9.02
CA ALA A 113 -17.72 -2.99 -9.46
C ALA A 113 -17.44 -1.49 -9.30
N ASP A 114 -16.46 -1.18 -8.46
CA ASP A 114 -15.95 0.19 -8.26
C ASP A 114 -15.70 0.88 -9.61
N GLU A 115 -16.69 1.58 -10.11
CA GLU A 115 -16.58 2.34 -11.34
C GLU A 115 -15.67 3.53 -11.13
N GLY A 116 -14.38 3.31 -11.34
CA GLY A 116 -13.43 4.38 -11.58
C GLY A 116 -12.53 4.82 -10.43
N ARG A 117 -12.62 4.28 -9.21
CA ARG A 117 -11.66 4.56 -8.14
C ARG A 117 -10.66 3.44 -7.98
N ILE A 118 -9.47 3.64 -8.52
CA ILE A 118 -8.35 2.74 -8.25
C ILE A 118 -7.78 3.09 -6.88
N GLN A 119 -7.96 2.21 -5.92
CA GLN A 119 -7.29 2.32 -4.64
C GLN A 119 -5.78 2.14 -4.84
N ARG A 120 -5.02 3.10 -4.33
CA ARG A 120 -3.57 3.08 -4.39
C ARG A 120 -3.00 2.96 -2.99
N ASN A 121 -2.52 1.77 -2.66
CA ASN A 121 -1.96 1.48 -1.35
C ASN A 121 -0.43 1.59 -1.36
N PRO A 122 0.16 2.47 -0.54
CA PRO A 122 1.60 2.59 -0.46
C PRO A 122 2.22 1.40 0.27
N VAL A 123 3.21 0.77 -0.35
CA VAL A 123 4.08 -0.23 0.29
C VAL A 123 5.33 0.49 0.76
N SER A 124 5.55 0.49 2.07
CA SER A 124 6.69 1.17 2.69
C SER A 124 7.84 0.22 2.92
N LEU A 125 9.06 0.74 2.80
CA LEU A 125 10.27 0.06 3.25
C LEU A 125 10.33 0.04 4.78
N PHE A 126 11.36 -0.62 5.27
CA PHE A 126 11.59 -0.96 6.67
C PHE A 126 11.14 0.08 7.71
N PRO A 127 10.47 -0.37 8.78
CA PRO A 127 10.22 0.45 9.96
C PRO A 127 11.53 0.77 10.69
N MET A 128 11.47 1.41 11.84
CA MET A 128 12.61 1.52 12.74
C MET A 128 13.06 0.13 13.20
N ILE A 129 14.35 -0.17 13.00
CA ILE A 129 14.96 -1.46 13.38
C ILE A 129 16.12 -1.19 14.34
N PRO A 130 15.93 -1.39 15.64
CA PRO A 130 17.03 -1.40 16.59
C PRO A 130 17.78 -2.74 16.53
N THR A 131 19.10 -2.70 16.57
CA THR A 131 19.97 -3.88 16.60
C THR A 131 21.03 -3.73 17.68
N ILE A 132 21.37 -4.85 18.32
CA ILE A 132 22.45 -4.96 19.29
C ILE A 132 23.36 -6.11 18.85
N GLY A 133 24.65 -5.85 18.79
CA GLY A 133 25.66 -6.84 18.48
C GLY A 133 26.74 -6.90 19.56
N ILE A 134 27.24 -8.09 19.85
CA ILE A 134 28.38 -8.31 20.75
C ILE A 134 29.43 -9.08 19.97
N ASN A 135 30.65 -8.55 19.91
CA ASN A 135 31.80 -9.22 19.38
C ASN A 135 32.77 -9.52 20.53
N TRP A 136 33.06 -10.77 20.75
CA TRP A 136 33.93 -11.22 21.86
C TRP A 136 35.35 -11.48 21.35
N ASN A 137 36.33 -10.83 21.99
CA ASN A 137 37.75 -11.00 21.68
C ASN A 137 38.35 -11.96 22.75
N PHE A 138 38.80 -13.12 22.30
CA PHE A 138 39.46 -14.14 23.13
C PHE A 138 40.94 -13.82 23.36
#